data_d55846b9720d045768dda7182651a4e5
#
_entry.id   d55846b9720d045768dda7182651a4e5
#
_cell.length_a   1.000
_cell.length_b   1.000
_cell.length_c   1.000
_cell.angle_alpha   90.00
_cell.angle_beta   90.00
_cell.angle_gamma   90.00
#
_symmetry.space_group_name_H-M   'P 1'
#
loop_
_entity.id
_entity.type
_entity.pdbx_description
1 polymer ?
#
loop_
_entity_poly.entity_id
_entity_poly.type
_entity_poly.pdbx_seq_one_letter_code
_entity_poly.pdbx_strand_id
1 'polypeptide(L)'
;MSRVQQQRVRDYIVGAVAEGASLVAGGAAQPAETARGYFVSGTVLSNVSPTMKVAREEIFGPVVCLMPYDTEEQAIQIADSTDYGLHGGVFSADVDHATAVARRLRTGRVDINGAANNMLAPFGGFKQSGIGREFGWAGFEEFLEIKAIQY
;
A
#
# COMPACT_ATOMS: atom_id res chain seq x y z
N MET A 1 -18.42 1.98 -5.50
CA MET A 1 -17.82 0.67 -5.87
C MET A 1 -18.79 -0.01 -6.85
N SER A 2 -18.30 -0.82 -7.79
CA SER A 2 -19.13 -1.61 -8.70
C SER A 2 -19.41 -3.00 -8.11
N ARG A 3 -20.39 -3.74 -8.67
CA ARG A 3 -20.64 -5.14 -8.27
C ARG A 3 -19.43 -6.03 -8.48
N VAL A 4 -18.71 -5.85 -9.59
CA VAL A 4 -17.50 -6.64 -9.91
C VAL A 4 -16.42 -6.38 -8.87
N GLN A 5 -16.18 -5.12 -8.49
CA GLN A 5 -15.19 -4.78 -7.49
C GLN A 5 -15.58 -5.27 -6.09
N GLN A 6 -16.85 -5.19 -5.72
CA GLN A 6 -17.33 -5.76 -4.46
C GLN A 6 -17.07 -7.27 -4.41
N GLN A 7 -17.40 -7.99 -5.48
CA GLN A 7 -17.15 -9.45 -5.52
C GLN A 7 -15.67 -9.76 -5.43
N ARG A 8 -14.82 -9.04 -6.18
CA ARG A 8 -13.37 -9.19 -6.12
C ARG A 8 -12.84 -9.04 -4.69
N VAL A 9 -13.23 -8.00 -3.96
CA VAL A 9 -12.80 -7.78 -2.57
C VAL A 9 -13.25 -8.93 -1.66
N ARG A 10 -14.49 -9.38 -1.82
CA ARG A 10 -15.02 -10.53 -1.07
C ARG A 10 -14.23 -11.82 -1.34
N ASP A 11 -13.87 -12.06 -2.59
CA ASP A 11 -13.10 -13.24 -2.99
C ASP A 11 -11.68 -13.21 -2.37
N TYR A 12 -11.04 -12.04 -2.25
CA TYR A 12 -9.79 -11.89 -1.51
C TYR A 12 -9.95 -12.20 -0.03
N ILE A 13 -11.01 -11.73 0.63
CA ILE A 13 -11.24 -11.99 2.04
C ILE A 13 -11.47 -13.48 2.29
N VAL A 14 -12.32 -14.13 1.47
CA VAL A 14 -12.61 -15.57 1.58
C VAL A 14 -11.35 -16.38 1.28
N GLY A 15 -10.62 -16.02 0.23
CA GLY A 15 -9.37 -16.70 -0.15
C GLY A 15 -8.32 -16.61 0.95
N ALA A 16 -8.13 -15.43 1.55
CA ALA A 16 -7.17 -15.24 2.64
C ALA A 16 -7.48 -16.14 3.85
N VAL A 17 -8.76 -16.24 4.24
CA VAL A 17 -9.18 -17.13 5.34
C VAL A 17 -8.92 -18.59 4.96
N ALA A 18 -9.18 -18.99 3.72
CA ALA A 18 -8.90 -20.34 3.23
C ALA A 18 -7.39 -20.65 3.18
N GLU A 19 -6.54 -19.65 2.94
CA GLU A 19 -5.08 -19.75 3.01
C GLU A 19 -4.54 -19.76 4.46
N GLY A 20 -5.39 -19.54 5.48
CA GLY A 20 -5.01 -19.61 6.89
C GLY A 20 -4.94 -18.25 7.62
N ALA A 21 -5.29 -17.14 6.97
CA ALA A 21 -5.43 -15.85 7.68
C ALA A 21 -6.61 -15.88 8.66
N SER A 22 -6.49 -15.10 9.73
CA SER A 22 -7.52 -14.97 10.76
C SER A 22 -8.34 -13.71 10.51
N LEU A 23 -9.66 -13.83 10.40
CA LEU A 23 -10.58 -12.69 10.32
C LEU A 23 -10.75 -12.07 11.71
N VAL A 24 -10.26 -10.85 11.91
CA VAL A 24 -10.33 -10.13 13.19
C VAL A 24 -11.57 -9.24 13.25
N ALA A 25 -11.90 -8.58 12.14
CA ALA A 25 -13.05 -7.68 12.03
C ALA A 25 -13.57 -7.64 10.60
N GLY A 26 -14.84 -7.30 10.42
CA GLY A 26 -15.49 -7.17 9.10
C GLY A 26 -15.82 -8.53 8.47
N GLY A 27 -15.40 -8.73 7.23
CA GLY A 27 -15.60 -9.96 6.47
C GLY A 27 -16.32 -9.74 5.14
N ALA A 28 -16.55 -10.85 4.41
CA ALA A 28 -17.12 -10.82 3.05
C ALA A 28 -18.64 -10.56 2.99
N ALA A 29 -19.34 -10.57 4.13
CA ALA A 29 -20.77 -10.32 4.17
C ALA A 29 -21.13 -8.87 3.81
N GLN A 30 -22.36 -8.66 3.31
CA GLN A 30 -22.91 -7.33 3.15
C GLN A 30 -23.11 -6.69 4.53
N PRO A 31 -22.67 -5.44 4.79
CA PRO A 31 -22.97 -4.76 6.04
C PRO A 31 -24.47 -4.63 6.25
N ALA A 32 -24.96 -4.92 7.45
CA ALA A 32 -26.39 -4.98 7.75
C ALA A 32 -27.15 -3.66 7.48
N GLU A 33 -26.45 -2.53 7.71
CA GLU A 33 -27.04 -1.20 7.53
C GLU A 33 -27.07 -0.76 6.06
N THR A 34 -26.53 -1.56 5.13
CA THR A 34 -26.40 -1.19 3.71
C THR A 34 -27.16 -2.15 2.80
N ALA A 35 -28.49 -2.18 2.91
CA ALA A 35 -29.35 -3.06 2.10
C ALA A 35 -29.24 -2.80 0.58
N ARG A 36 -28.80 -1.59 0.16
CA ARG A 36 -28.63 -1.20 -1.24
C ARG A 36 -27.19 -0.77 -1.49
N GLY A 37 -26.68 -1.07 -2.71
CA GLY A 37 -25.34 -0.69 -3.15
C GLY A 37 -24.30 -1.80 -2.97
N TYR A 38 -23.06 -1.46 -3.29
CA TYR A 38 -21.95 -2.42 -3.37
C TYR A 38 -20.94 -2.15 -2.27
N PHE A 39 -21.37 -2.25 -1.01
CA PHE A 39 -20.52 -2.04 0.15
C PHE A 39 -19.79 -3.32 0.56
N VAL A 40 -18.62 -3.15 1.15
CA VAL A 40 -17.86 -4.17 1.85
C VAL A 40 -17.51 -3.59 3.23
N SER A 41 -17.63 -4.39 4.27
CA SER A 41 -17.22 -3.99 5.62
C SER A 41 -15.71 -3.73 5.68
N GLY A 42 -15.29 -2.72 6.45
CA GLY A 42 -13.89 -2.57 6.80
C GLY A 42 -13.39 -3.86 7.44
N THR A 43 -12.40 -4.49 6.82
CA THR A 43 -11.98 -5.86 7.18
C THR A 43 -10.53 -5.85 7.65
N VAL A 44 -10.27 -6.53 8.76
CA VAL A 44 -8.93 -6.72 9.30
C VAL A 44 -8.63 -8.22 9.31
N LEU A 45 -7.54 -8.59 8.64
CA LEU A 45 -6.99 -9.94 8.58
C LEU A 45 -5.67 -9.97 9.37
N SER A 46 -5.51 -10.91 10.29
CA SER A 46 -4.25 -11.19 10.99
C SER A 46 -3.70 -12.55 10.59
N ASN A 47 -2.52 -12.87 11.09
CA ASN A 47 -1.81 -14.11 10.74
C ASN A 47 -1.61 -14.26 9.22
N VAL A 48 -1.39 -13.12 8.53
CA VAL A 48 -1.15 -13.10 7.08
C VAL A 48 0.34 -13.37 6.83
N SER A 49 0.62 -14.33 5.96
CA SER A 49 1.98 -14.57 5.46
C SER A 49 2.29 -13.68 4.25
N PRO A 50 3.54 -13.21 4.07
CA PRO A 50 3.95 -12.47 2.88
C PRO A 50 3.77 -13.23 1.56
N THR A 51 3.56 -14.55 1.61
CA THR A 51 3.32 -15.39 0.43
C THR A 51 1.86 -15.53 0.04
N MET A 52 0.93 -15.16 0.92
CA MET A 52 -0.51 -15.22 0.64
C MET A 52 -0.89 -14.25 -0.48
N LYS A 53 -1.86 -14.63 -1.28
CA LYS A 53 -2.36 -13.80 -2.38
C LYS A 53 -2.80 -12.40 -1.92
N VAL A 54 -3.49 -12.33 -0.77
CA VAL A 54 -3.98 -11.09 -0.17
C VAL A 54 -2.88 -10.12 0.23
N ALA A 55 -1.66 -10.61 0.49
CA ALA A 55 -0.49 -9.80 0.83
C ALA A 55 0.28 -9.31 -0.40
N ARG A 56 0.13 -9.97 -1.54
CA ARG A 56 0.95 -9.72 -2.74
C ARG A 56 0.22 -8.95 -3.83
N GLU A 57 -1.10 -9.04 -3.88
CA GLU A 57 -1.90 -8.41 -4.92
C GLU A 57 -2.67 -7.21 -4.38
N GLU A 58 -2.94 -6.24 -5.25
CA GLU A 58 -3.71 -5.06 -4.91
C GLU A 58 -5.21 -5.40 -4.85
N ILE A 59 -5.79 -5.38 -3.66
CA ILE A 59 -7.21 -5.71 -3.42
C ILE A 59 -8.12 -4.59 -3.95
N PHE A 60 -7.70 -3.35 -3.79
CA PHE A 60 -8.46 -2.14 -4.07
C PHE A 60 -9.80 -2.07 -3.31
N GLY A 61 -9.74 -2.33 -1.99
CA GLY A 61 -10.89 -2.38 -1.09
C GLY A 61 -10.52 -2.12 0.36
N PRO A 62 -11.52 -2.04 1.26
CA PRO A 62 -11.31 -1.71 2.67
C PRO A 62 -10.81 -2.92 3.48
N VAL A 63 -9.64 -3.44 3.14
CA VAL A 63 -9.02 -4.60 3.77
C VAL A 63 -7.63 -4.24 4.24
N VAL A 64 -7.31 -4.54 5.49
CA VAL A 64 -5.99 -4.39 6.11
C VAL A 64 -5.46 -5.76 6.50
N CYS A 65 -4.22 -6.05 6.12
CA CYS A 65 -3.49 -7.27 6.48
C CYS A 65 -2.45 -6.95 7.55
N LEU A 66 -2.48 -7.69 8.66
CA LEU A 66 -1.51 -7.58 9.73
C LEU A 66 -0.51 -8.74 9.62
N MET A 67 0.75 -8.39 9.46
CA MET A 67 1.87 -9.33 9.39
C MET A 67 2.83 -9.02 10.55
N PRO A 68 2.93 -9.88 11.56
CA PRO A 68 3.88 -9.69 12.64
C PRO A 68 5.32 -9.88 12.14
N TYR A 69 6.26 -9.23 12.81
CA TYR A 69 7.69 -9.38 12.57
C TYR A 69 8.45 -9.43 13.91
N ASP A 70 9.59 -10.08 13.91
CA ASP A 70 10.44 -10.22 15.10
C ASP A 70 11.59 -9.21 15.12
N THR A 71 12.04 -8.75 13.94
CA THR A 71 13.14 -7.80 13.80
C THR A 71 12.80 -6.71 12.79
N GLU A 72 13.40 -5.53 12.94
CA GLU A 72 13.25 -4.43 11.98
C GLU A 72 13.66 -4.85 10.57
N GLU A 73 14.72 -5.64 10.44
CA GLU A 73 15.16 -6.15 9.14
C GLU A 73 14.08 -6.99 8.47
N GLN A 74 13.42 -7.85 9.23
CA GLN A 74 12.29 -8.63 8.74
C GLN A 74 11.12 -7.73 8.32
N ALA A 75 10.82 -6.68 9.09
CA ALA A 75 9.76 -5.72 8.73
C ALA A 75 10.03 -5.05 7.38
N ILE A 76 11.27 -4.61 7.15
CA ILE A 76 11.69 -4.00 5.89
C ILE A 76 11.61 -5.00 4.74
N GLN A 77 12.06 -6.23 4.95
CA GLN A 77 11.96 -7.31 3.95
C GLN A 77 10.51 -7.60 3.58
N ILE A 78 9.60 -7.66 4.57
CA ILE A 78 8.17 -7.85 4.33
C ILE A 78 7.60 -6.67 3.51
N ALA A 79 7.89 -5.43 3.92
CA ALA A 79 7.42 -4.23 3.22
C ALA A 79 7.89 -4.17 1.76
N ASP A 80 9.11 -4.63 1.49
CA ASP A 80 9.69 -4.64 0.15
C ASP A 80 9.41 -5.89 -0.67
N SER A 81 8.75 -6.91 -0.10
CA SER A 81 8.56 -8.22 -0.74
C SER A 81 7.57 -8.21 -1.90
N THR A 82 6.73 -7.18 -2.04
CA THR A 82 5.75 -7.09 -3.12
C THR A 82 6.35 -6.51 -4.40
N ASP A 83 5.69 -6.72 -5.53
CA ASP A 83 6.05 -6.14 -6.82
C ASP A 83 5.68 -4.65 -6.94
N TYR A 84 5.04 -4.09 -5.92
CA TYR A 84 4.63 -2.69 -5.85
C TYR A 84 5.52 -1.88 -4.92
N GLY A 85 5.47 -0.57 -5.07
CA GLY A 85 6.21 0.36 -4.24
C GLY A 85 5.73 1.80 -4.46
N LEU A 86 4.43 2.05 -4.27
CA LEU A 86 3.88 3.40 -4.43
C LEU A 86 4.06 4.21 -3.16
N HIS A 87 3.55 3.70 -2.06
CA HIS A 87 3.48 4.43 -0.79
C HIS A 87 3.76 3.49 0.39
N GLY A 88 4.48 4.00 1.38
CA GLY A 88 4.73 3.35 2.65
C GLY A 88 4.55 4.31 3.83
N GLY A 89 4.57 3.77 5.04
CA GLY A 89 4.52 4.56 6.26
C GLY A 89 5.39 3.94 7.35
N VAL A 90 6.01 4.80 8.17
CA VAL A 90 6.77 4.40 9.35
C VAL A 90 6.25 5.18 10.54
N PHE A 91 5.92 4.49 11.63
CA PHE A 91 5.48 5.09 12.88
C PHE A 91 6.51 4.80 13.97
N SER A 92 7.07 5.84 14.57
CA SER A 92 8.03 5.75 15.67
C SER A 92 8.03 7.04 16.49
N ALA A 93 8.28 6.91 17.79
CA ALA A 93 8.55 8.06 18.65
C ALA A 93 9.91 8.70 18.35
N ASP A 94 10.87 7.93 17.84
CA ASP A 94 12.18 8.40 17.36
C ASP A 94 12.07 8.69 15.85
N VAL A 95 12.05 9.99 15.50
CA VAL A 95 11.91 10.47 14.12
C VAL A 95 13.18 10.21 13.30
N ASP A 96 14.35 10.27 13.90
CA ASP A 96 15.61 10.01 13.21
C ASP A 96 15.70 8.53 12.84
N HIS A 97 15.33 7.66 13.76
CA HIS A 97 15.21 6.23 13.50
C HIS A 97 14.17 5.93 12.41
N ALA A 98 12.96 6.52 12.50
CA ALA A 98 11.93 6.39 11.46
C ALA A 98 12.43 6.82 10.09
N THR A 99 13.23 7.91 10.04
CA THR A 99 13.84 8.40 8.80
C THR A 99 14.88 7.44 8.25
N ALA A 100 15.66 6.81 9.11
CA ALA A 100 16.63 5.79 8.69
C ALA A 100 15.93 4.56 8.09
N VAL A 101 14.84 4.10 8.71
CA VAL A 101 14.01 3.01 8.16
C VAL A 101 13.36 3.41 6.84
N ALA A 102 12.76 4.61 6.78
CA ALA A 102 12.09 5.11 5.57
C ALA A 102 13.01 5.12 4.34
N ARG A 103 14.28 5.48 4.52
CA ARG A 103 15.31 5.48 3.44
C ARG A 103 15.61 4.08 2.89
N ARG A 104 15.30 3.04 3.63
CA ARG A 104 15.51 1.64 3.22
C ARG A 104 14.34 1.08 2.45
N LEU A 105 13.13 1.63 2.60
CA LEU A 105 11.94 1.16 1.91
C LEU A 105 11.97 1.52 0.43
N ARG A 106 11.68 0.55 -0.41
CA ARG A 106 11.64 0.71 -1.87
C ARG A 106 10.26 1.16 -2.35
N THR A 107 9.84 2.32 -1.88
CA THR A 107 8.59 2.99 -2.26
C THR A 107 8.87 4.41 -2.71
N GLY A 108 8.02 4.95 -3.57
CA GLY A 108 8.19 6.30 -4.10
C GLY A 108 7.89 7.39 -3.08
N ARG A 109 7.07 7.09 -2.08
CA ARG A 109 6.77 7.98 -0.95
C ARG A 109 6.75 7.19 0.35
N VAL A 110 7.28 7.77 1.41
CA VAL A 110 7.14 7.24 2.78
C VAL A 110 6.70 8.36 3.72
N ASP A 111 5.59 8.15 4.42
CA ASP A 111 5.10 9.07 5.43
C ASP A 111 5.59 8.64 6.82
N ILE A 112 6.16 9.56 7.58
CA ILE A 112 6.54 9.34 8.98
C ILE A 112 5.43 9.86 9.87
N ASN A 113 4.92 9.00 10.77
CA ASN A 113 3.88 9.31 11.75
C ASN A 113 2.61 9.92 11.13
N GLY A 114 2.23 9.47 9.93
CA GLY A 114 1.04 9.96 9.24
C GLY A 114 1.18 11.40 8.74
N ALA A 115 2.36 11.76 8.20
CA ALA A 115 2.62 13.09 7.65
C ALA A 115 1.55 13.52 6.64
N ALA A 116 1.18 14.80 6.68
CA ALA A 116 0.21 15.38 5.77
C ALA A 116 0.71 15.33 4.30
N ASN A 117 -0.24 15.26 3.36
CA ASN A 117 0.09 15.29 1.95
C ASN A 117 0.76 16.61 1.56
N ASN A 118 1.91 16.53 0.87
CA ASN A 118 2.65 17.67 0.36
C ASN A 118 2.64 17.63 -1.18
N MET A 119 1.84 18.52 -1.78
CA MET A 119 1.72 18.65 -3.25
C MET A 119 2.97 19.20 -3.94
N LEU A 120 3.94 19.71 -3.17
CA LEU A 120 5.24 20.15 -3.70
C LEU A 120 6.28 19.03 -3.71
N ALA A 121 6.00 17.92 -3.03
CA ALA A 121 6.85 16.74 -3.09
C ALA A 121 6.49 15.86 -4.30
N PRO A 122 7.48 15.22 -4.95
CA PRO A 122 7.20 14.32 -6.06
C PRO A 122 6.37 13.13 -5.60
N PHE A 123 5.43 12.70 -6.44
CA PHE A 123 4.59 11.52 -6.24
C PHE A 123 4.79 10.54 -7.40
N GLY A 124 4.95 9.28 -7.10
CA GLY A 124 5.10 8.20 -8.08
C GLY A 124 5.69 6.96 -7.45
N GLY A 125 5.64 5.86 -8.17
CA GLY A 125 5.98 4.54 -7.65
C GLY A 125 7.39 4.07 -7.98
N PHE A 126 7.76 3.00 -7.31
CA PHE A 126 8.86 2.12 -7.67
C PHE A 126 8.28 0.80 -8.19
N LYS A 127 9.11 -0.01 -8.81
CA LYS A 127 8.74 -1.34 -9.31
C LYS A 127 7.51 -1.26 -10.24
N GLN A 128 6.51 -2.12 -10.09
CA GLN A 128 5.30 -2.11 -10.92
C GLN A 128 4.32 -0.97 -10.62
N SER A 129 4.55 -0.20 -9.56
CA SER A 129 3.74 1.00 -9.28
C SER A 129 4.06 2.18 -10.21
N GLY A 130 5.06 2.06 -11.08
CA GLY A 130 5.38 3.04 -12.11
C GLY A 130 6.80 3.60 -12.01
N ILE A 131 7.21 4.37 -13.02
CA ILE A 131 8.56 4.93 -13.16
C ILE A 131 8.58 6.46 -13.22
N GLY A 132 7.47 7.10 -13.59
CA GLY A 132 7.36 8.56 -13.64
C GLY A 132 7.16 9.21 -12.28
N ARG A 133 7.15 10.54 -12.28
CA ARG A 133 6.81 11.35 -11.11
C ARG A 133 5.80 12.42 -11.48
N GLU A 134 4.81 12.60 -10.60
CA GLU A 134 3.88 13.71 -10.62
C GLU A 134 4.22 14.68 -9.49
N PHE A 135 3.70 15.88 -9.53
CA PHE A 135 3.87 16.93 -8.54
C PHE A 135 5.30 17.42 -8.34
N GLY A 136 5.40 18.60 -7.72
CA GLY A 136 6.66 19.26 -7.48
C GLY A 136 7.46 19.54 -8.74
N TRP A 137 8.75 19.79 -8.58
CA TRP A 137 9.65 20.05 -9.69
C TRP A 137 9.83 18.83 -10.61
N ALA A 138 9.97 17.64 -10.02
CA ALA A 138 10.14 16.40 -10.79
C ALA A 138 8.96 16.13 -11.72
N GLY A 139 7.70 16.39 -11.28
CA GLY A 139 6.53 16.27 -12.15
C GLY A 139 6.48 17.33 -13.24
N PHE A 140 7.01 18.55 -13.00
CA PHE A 140 7.11 19.59 -14.01
C PHE A 140 8.13 19.22 -15.11
N GLU A 141 9.27 18.66 -14.73
CA GLU A 141 10.33 18.25 -15.66
C GLU A 141 9.86 17.21 -16.70
N GLU A 142 8.87 16.38 -16.36
CA GLU A 142 8.28 15.40 -17.30
C GLU A 142 7.66 16.05 -18.55
N PHE A 143 7.34 17.35 -18.49
CA PHE A 143 6.75 18.13 -19.60
C PHE A 143 7.77 18.99 -20.32
N LEU A 144 9.06 18.90 -19.99
CA LEU A 144 10.12 19.70 -20.61
C LEU A 144 10.95 18.89 -21.60
N GLU A 145 11.31 19.53 -22.71
CA GLU A 145 12.25 19.01 -23.70
C GLU A 145 13.68 19.44 -23.36
N ILE A 146 14.58 18.45 -23.26
CA ILE A 146 16.00 18.69 -22.99
C ILE A 146 16.76 18.79 -24.31
N LYS A 147 17.51 19.89 -24.52
CA LYS A 147 18.35 20.09 -25.69
C LYS A 147 19.82 20.30 -25.31
N ALA A 148 20.71 19.50 -25.89
CA ALA A 148 22.15 19.75 -25.82
C ALA A 148 22.60 20.64 -27.01
N ILE A 149 23.44 21.65 -26.70
CA ILE A 149 24.13 22.47 -27.72
C ILE A 149 25.63 22.25 -27.50
N GLN A 150 26.33 21.79 -28.57
CA GLN A 150 27.76 21.53 -28.56
C GLN A 150 28.43 22.50 -29.53
N TYR A 151 29.63 22.99 -29.19
CA TYR A 151 30.44 23.88 -30.01
C TYR A 151 31.71 23.17 -30.49
#